data_ac3f5cc374b69ac8b72bc46afbb5f158
#
_entry.id   ac3f5cc374b69ac8b72bc46afbb5f158
#
_cell.length_a   1.000
_cell.length_b   1.000
_cell.length_c   1.000
_cell.angle_alpha   90.00
_cell.angle_beta   90.00
_cell.angle_gamma   90.00
#
_symmetry.space_group_name_H-M   'P 1'
#
loop_
_entity.id
_entity.type
_entity.pdbx_description
1 polymer ?
#
loop_
_entity_poly.entity_id
_entity_poly.type
_entity_poly.pdbx_seq_one_letter_code
_entity_poly.pdbx_strand_id
1 'polypeptide(L)'
;MTTCKRLAAVLPLLLVATSVRAQDRSLHWDELAVRARLDAEGTLHVRERQTMVFTGDWNGGERRFNLRLGERLKLGGISRIDPATGREIPLVQDDEISQVDQYDWADSSTLRWRSRLPSDPPFDGTAITYVLDYTLSNILQERGGVYRFFHDFVFPERAGVIERFVLDLELDREWLPLGAVPAHLERESLQPGESVELEARLEYRGEGRPAASRATPAPLRYALFAGALAAMAFLYVRFRRHEESLGRYAPAEAPAEWDEAWLQENLFRYRPEEAGTLWDQRVGPPEVAAMLARLVEEGKLESEVRSEGFLIFKKDVLHLRLLVDRNGLLDYERRLIDKLFFGGRTETSTADVRDHYRRSGFNPASVIEGELRRRLENLPPLRGRKAPGPGLRRSLFLLLATLALVGLGAITQWEQALVAAAVAAFCCTWLYVPGLIAAFAWRKRTENLDPASLTFLVPGLFAVALCALIAFFMRPGLFGVMALALLPVTLWSSLLNNARSREKPEAVAFRKRLGAARRMLQRELASPAPRLRDEWLPYLLAFGLQSEMDRWFRAFGGTRSGSGSIAGSTSSWSGSSGGGWTGGGGSFGGAGSTASWAAAATGMAAGVASSSSSGGGGGGGGSSGGGGGGGW
;
A
#
# COMPACT_ATOMS: atom_id res chain seq x y z
N MET A 1 -20.18 -40.47 -58.38
CA MET A 1 -19.09 -40.15 -59.32
C MET A 1 -18.24 -39.12 -58.55
N THR A 2 -17.05 -39.23 -58.17
CA THR A 2 -15.93 -40.14 -58.31
C THR A 2 -15.01 -39.87 -57.13
N THR A 3 -14.69 -40.90 -56.40
CA THR A 3 -13.70 -40.99 -55.32
C THR A 3 -12.29 -40.56 -55.75
N CYS A 4 -11.56 -39.87 -54.88
CA CYS A 4 -10.11 -39.86 -54.98
C CYS A 4 -9.54 -40.01 -53.55
N LYS A 5 -9.13 -41.20 -53.19
CA LYS A 5 -8.34 -41.62 -52.07
C LYS A 5 -6.90 -41.14 -52.25
N ARG A 6 -6.33 -40.39 -51.31
CA ARG A 6 -4.87 -40.23 -51.21
C ARG A 6 -4.38 -40.96 -49.96
N LEU A 7 -3.65 -42.03 -50.20
CA LEU A 7 -2.79 -42.72 -49.23
C LEU A 7 -1.70 -41.76 -48.73
N ALA A 8 -1.63 -41.55 -47.46
CA ALA A 8 -0.45 -40.98 -46.80
C ALA A 8 0.34 -42.14 -46.17
N ALA A 9 1.54 -42.39 -46.70
CA ALA A 9 2.49 -43.34 -46.17
C ALA A 9 3.08 -42.80 -44.87
N VAL A 10 2.84 -43.48 -43.77
CA VAL A 10 3.47 -43.22 -42.44
C VAL A 10 4.81 -43.94 -42.43
N LEU A 11 5.89 -43.18 -42.50
CA LEU A 11 7.27 -43.65 -42.28
C LEU A 11 7.51 -43.70 -40.78
N PRO A 12 7.82 -44.85 -40.14
CA PRO A 12 8.19 -44.88 -38.75
C PRO A 12 9.64 -44.36 -38.61
N LEU A 13 9.80 -43.17 -38.05
CA LEU A 13 11.08 -42.66 -37.59
C LEU A 13 11.47 -43.44 -36.32
N LEU A 14 12.37 -44.37 -36.46
CA LEU A 14 13.04 -45.03 -35.35
C LEU A 14 13.90 -43.98 -34.63
N LEU A 15 13.34 -43.37 -33.59
CA LEU A 15 14.12 -42.67 -32.57
C LEU A 15 14.88 -43.71 -31.78
N VAL A 16 16.16 -43.86 -32.10
CA VAL A 16 17.13 -44.51 -31.20
C VAL A 16 17.30 -43.56 -30.02
N ALA A 17 16.51 -43.77 -28.99
CA ALA A 17 16.77 -43.16 -27.68
C ALA A 17 18.06 -43.78 -27.14
N THR A 18 19.20 -43.13 -27.39
CA THR A 18 20.39 -43.38 -26.60
C THR A 18 20.04 -42.93 -25.17
N SER A 19 19.65 -43.86 -24.35
CA SER A 19 19.62 -43.66 -22.89
C SER A 19 21.03 -43.29 -22.46
N VAL A 20 21.29 -41.98 -22.38
CA VAL A 20 22.40 -41.48 -21.59
C VAL A 20 22.07 -41.93 -20.16
N ARG A 21 22.70 -43.03 -19.71
CA ARG A 21 22.70 -43.38 -18.30
C ARG A 21 23.24 -42.16 -17.58
N ALA A 22 22.39 -41.47 -16.82
CA ALA A 22 22.86 -40.55 -15.81
C ALA A 22 23.80 -41.37 -14.92
N GLN A 23 25.06 -41.09 -14.96
CA GLN A 23 26.02 -41.71 -14.05
C GLN A 23 25.58 -41.32 -12.65
N ASP A 24 25.42 -42.32 -11.75
CA ASP A 24 25.05 -42.04 -10.38
C ASP A 24 26.15 -41.16 -9.77
N ARG A 25 25.78 -39.90 -9.49
CA ARG A 25 26.68 -38.96 -8.84
C ARG A 25 26.67 -39.22 -7.34
N SER A 26 27.83 -39.37 -6.73
CA SER A 26 27.96 -39.36 -5.28
C SER A 26 29.08 -38.42 -4.85
N LEU A 27 28.90 -37.80 -3.71
CA LEU A 27 29.87 -36.93 -3.06
C LEU A 27 29.79 -37.17 -1.55
N HIS A 28 30.94 -37.44 -0.91
CA HIS A 28 31.03 -37.48 0.53
C HIS A 28 32.38 -36.89 0.98
N TRP A 29 32.56 -36.72 2.27
CA TRP A 29 33.81 -36.25 2.85
C TRP A 29 34.45 -37.36 3.67
N ASP A 30 35.64 -37.78 3.29
CA ASP A 30 36.44 -38.68 4.12
C ASP A 30 36.81 -37.99 5.43
N GLU A 31 37.19 -36.72 5.35
CA GLU A 31 37.54 -35.93 6.51
C GLU A 31 37.14 -34.46 6.33
N LEU A 32 36.58 -33.88 7.39
CA LEU A 32 36.44 -32.45 7.58
C LEU A 32 37.14 -32.05 8.87
N ALA A 33 38.35 -31.48 8.76
CA ALA A 33 39.12 -31.00 9.90
C ALA A 33 39.09 -29.48 9.97
N VAL A 34 38.56 -28.95 11.06
CA VAL A 34 38.36 -27.50 11.29
C VAL A 34 39.28 -27.06 12.42
N ARG A 35 40.16 -26.09 12.16
CA ARG A 35 40.91 -25.36 13.18
C ARG A 35 40.34 -23.99 13.31
N ALA A 36 39.85 -23.61 14.48
CA ALA A 36 39.19 -22.36 14.74
C ALA A 36 39.89 -21.67 15.92
N ARG A 37 40.14 -20.33 15.78
CA ARG A 37 40.71 -19.53 16.85
C ARG A 37 39.89 -18.25 17.01
N LEU A 38 39.37 -18.05 18.21
CA LEU A 38 38.71 -16.76 18.57
C LEU A 38 39.78 -15.84 19.13
N ASP A 39 40.08 -14.76 18.38
CA ASP A 39 41.09 -13.78 18.79
C ASP A 39 40.55 -12.77 19.85
N ALA A 40 41.47 -11.99 20.42
CA ALA A 40 41.13 -10.97 21.43
C ALA A 40 40.18 -9.88 20.91
N GLU A 41 40.15 -9.64 19.61
CA GLU A 41 39.25 -8.66 18.95
C GLU A 41 37.84 -9.22 18.71
N GLY A 42 37.60 -10.52 18.99
CA GLY A 42 36.31 -11.20 18.83
C GLY A 42 36.05 -11.68 17.39
N THR A 43 37.11 -11.85 16.62
CA THR A 43 37.07 -12.44 15.27
C THR A 43 37.43 -13.94 15.36
N LEU A 44 36.62 -14.79 14.71
CA LEU A 44 36.91 -16.20 14.58
C LEU A 44 37.70 -16.42 13.28
N HIS A 45 38.95 -16.89 13.43
CA HIS A 45 39.78 -17.36 12.33
C HIS A 45 39.52 -18.84 12.13
N VAL A 46 39.18 -19.23 10.91
CA VAL A 46 38.85 -20.63 10.60
C VAL A 46 39.74 -21.11 9.45
N ARG A 47 40.37 -22.25 9.68
CA ARG A 47 41.04 -23.04 8.64
C ARG A 47 40.33 -24.37 8.52
N GLU A 48 39.63 -24.58 7.41
CA GLU A 48 38.79 -25.72 7.13
C GLU A 48 39.46 -26.58 6.09
N ARG A 49 39.86 -27.81 6.45
CA ARG A 49 40.45 -28.79 5.55
C ARG A 49 39.42 -29.86 5.26
N GLN A 50 39.03 -29.98 3.98
CA GLN A 50 38.02 -30.92 3.51
C GLN A 50 38.65 -31.90 2.52
N THR A 51 38.61 -33.21 2.82
CA THR A 51 38.92 -34.27 1.87
C THR A 51 37.60 -34.76 1.27
N MET A 52 37.30 -34.30 0.05
CA MET A 52 36.08 -34.60 -0.67
C MET A 52 36.32 -35.76 -1.64
N VAL A 53 35.43 -36.75 -1.66
CA VAL A 53 35.46 -37.89 -2.59
C VAL A 53 34.34 -37.75 -3.60
N PHE A 54 34.74 -37.59 -4.84
CA PHE A 54 33.86 -37.41 -5.98
C PHE A 54 33.70 -38.68 -6.79
N THR A 55 32.45 -39.00 -7.15
CA THR A 55 32.13 -40.04 -8.13
C THR A 55 31.11 -39.48 -9.12
N GLY A 56 31.35 -39.63 -10.41
CA GLY A 56 30.48 -39.11 -11.48
C GLY A 56 30.96 -37.79 -12.07
N ASP A 57 30.10 -37.11 -12.74
CA ASP A 57 30.41 -35.96 -13.61
C ASP A 57 30.34 -34.59 -12.87
N TRP A 58 30.82 -34.54 -11.66
CA TRP A 58 30.99 -33.30 -10.90
C TRP A 58 32.00 -32.36 -11.57
N ASN A 59 31.71 -31.03 -11.57
CA ASN A 59 32.68 -30.04 -12.05
C ASN A 59 33.64 -29.61 -10.94
N GLY A 60 33.20 -29.61 -9.71
CA GLY A 60 33.97 -29.21 -8.53
C GLY A 60 33.14 -29.17 -7.27
N GLY A 61 33.64 -28.50 -6.26
CA GLY A 61 32.99 -28.37 -4.97
C GLY A 61 32.39 -26.99 -4.75
N GLU A 62 31.50 -26.91 -3.78
CA GLU A 62 30.97 -25.66 -3.28
C GLU A 62 30.87 -25.64 -1.75
N ARG A 63 31.01 -24.46 -1.17
CA ARG A 63 30.86 -24.21 0.27
C ARG A 63 29.89 -23.06 0.49
N ARG A 64 28.74 -23.33 1.07
CA ARG A 64 27.75 -22.35 1.44
C ARG A 64 27.93 -21.93 2.89
N PHE A 65 27.94 -20.63 3.15
CA PHE A 65 28.08 -20.02 4.47
C PHE A 65 26.75 -19.47 4.95
N ASN A 66 26.19 -20.03 6.02
CA ASN A 66 24.96 -19.56 6.65
C ASN A 66 25.30 -18.50 7.69
N LEU A 67 25.40 -17.23 7.25
CA LEU A 67 25.70 -16.11 8.13
C LEU A 67 24.44 -15.58 8.79
N ARG A 68 24.48 -15.37 10.08
CA ARG A 68 23.42 -14.64 10.79
C ARG A 68 23.49 -13.16 10.47
N LEU A 69 22.35 -12.50 10.60
CA LEU A 69 22.26 -11.08 10.32
C LEU A 69 23.27 -10.27 11.16
N GLY A 70 24.19 -9.57 10.49
CA GLY A 70 25.26 -8.78 11.11
C GLY A 70 26.61 -9.48 11.21
N GLU A 71 26.70 -10.79 10.97
CA GLU A 71 27.98 -11.49 10.82
C GLU A 71 28.62 -11.12 9.49
N ARG A 72 29.94 -11.11 9.47
CA ARG A 72 30.71 -10.79 8.26
C ARG A 72 31.74 -11.87 8.03
N LEU A 73 31.75 -12.42 6.83
CA LEU A 73 32.76 -13.32 6.34
C LEU A 73 33.79 -12.55 5.50
N LYS A 74 35.05 -12.87 5.70
CA LYS A 74 36.14 -12.48 4.81
C LYS A 74 36.93 -13.73 4.44
N LEU A 75 36.88 -14.11 3.16
CA LEU A 75 37.70 -15.19 2.62
C LEU A 75 39.17 -14.77 2.62
N GLY A 76 40.04 -15.59 3.19
CA GLY A 76 41.49 -15.45 3.13
C GLY A 76 42.08 -16.12 1.90
N GLY A 77 41.48 -17.24 1.48
CA GLY A 77 41.86 -18.00 0.29
C GLY A 77 41.31 -19.41 0.30
N ILE A 78 41.46 -20.08 -0.82
CA ILE A 78 41.23 -21.51 -0.99
C ILE A 78 42.42 -22.11 -1.69
N SER A 79 42.86 -23.29 -1.23
CA SER A 79 43.98 -24.07 -1.80
C SER A 79 43.60 -25.51 -1.98
N ARG A 80 44.19 -26.20 -2.93
CA ARG A 80 44.14 -27.66 -3.10
C ARG A 80 45.45 -28.27 -2.61
N ILE A 81 45.36 -29.41 -1.91
CA ILE A 81 46.56 -30.16 -1.54
C ILE A 81 47.02 -31.02 -2.73
N ASP A 82 48.25 -30.84 -3.14
CA ASP A 82 48.87 -31.74 -4.11
C ASP A 82 49.12 -33.12 -3.46
N PRO A 83 48.49 -34.19 -3.93
CA PRO A 83 48.62 -35.51 -3.30
C PRO A 83 50.05 -36.09 -3.39
N ALA A 84 50.85 -35.67 -4.37
CA ALA A 84 52.20 -36.17 -4.56
C ALA A 84 53.22 -35.50 -3.62
N THR A 85 53.05 -34.22 -3.34
CA THR A 85 54.04 -33.43 -2.59
C THR A 85 53.51 -32.95 -1.22
N GLY A 86 52.22 -33.06 -0.97
CA GLY A 86 51.56 -32.52 0.23
C GLY A 86 51.52 -30.99 0.31
N ARG A 87 51.94 -30.28 -0.76
CA ARG A 87 51.95 -28.81 -0.80
C ARG A 87 50.59 -28.24 -1.12
N GLU A 88 50.33 -27.07 -0.56
CA GLU A 88 49.14 -26.27 -0.89
C GLU A 88 49.35 -25.52 -2.23
N ILE A 89 48.45 -25.72 -3.16
CA ILE A 89 48.35 -25.02 -4.43
C ILE A 89 47.21 -24.04 -4.30
N PRO A 90 47.44 -22.71 -4.21
CA PRO A 90 46.37 -21.73 -4.10
C PRO A 90 45.54 -21.69 -5.38
N LEU A 91 44.22 -21.64 -5.24
CA LEU A 91 43.28 -21.43 -6.34
C LEU A 91 43.25 -19.96 -6.71
N VAL A 92 42.94 -19.67 -7.98
CA VAL A 92 42.86 -18.34 -8.51
C VAL A 92 41.39 -17.90 -8.57
N GLN A 93 41.09 -16.70 -8.10
CA GLN A 93 39.74 -16.15 -8.25
C GLN A 93 39.52 -15.72 -9.69
N ASP A 94 38.46 -16.23 -10.31
CA ASP A 94 38.07 -15.94 -11.69
C ASP A 94 36.56 -16.11 -11.85
N ASP A 95 35.86 -15.10 -12.33
CA ASP A 95 34.40 -15.04 -12.42
C ASP A 95 33.80 -16.06 -13.40
N GLU A 96 34.53 -16.52 -14.40
CA GLU A 96 34.10 -17.54 -15.34
C GLU A 96 34.30 -18.98 -14.81
N ILE A 97 35.20 -19.18 -13.86
CA ILE A 97 35.61 -20.51 -13.33
C ILE A 97 35.82 -21.50 -14.49
N SER A 98 36.59 -21.11 -15.51
CA SER A 98 36.75 -21.85 -16.76
C SER A 98 37.84 -22.93 -16.69
N GLN A 99 38.80 -22.85 -15.74
CA GLN A 99 39.92 -23.73 -15.57
C GLN A 99 39.91 -24.45 -14.21
N VAL A 100 40.57 -25.60 -14.11
CA VAL A 100 40.80 -26.27 -12.83
C VAL A 100 41.61 -25.38 -11.90
N ASP A 101 41.36 -25.46 -10.62
CA ASP A 101 41.96 -24.64 -9.57
C ASP A 101 41.59 -23.15 -9.67
N GLN A 102 40.41 -22.82 -10.29
CA GLN A 102 39.74 -21.52 -10.19
C GLN A 102 38.56 -21.58 -9.23
N TYR A 103 38.25 -20.43 -8.60
CA TYR A 103 37.09 -20.28 -7.74
C TYR A 103 36.44 -18.91 -7.89
N ASP A 104 35.15 -18.80 -7.57
CA ASP A 104 34.47 -17.53 -7.39
C ASP A 104 33.22 -17.70 -6.52
N TRP A 105 32.58 -16.57 -6.18
CA TRP A 105 31.31 -16.53 -5.48
C TRP A 105 30.15 -16.73 -6.45
N ALA A 106 29.41 -17.84 -6.32
CA ALA A 106 28.20 -18.06 -7.11
C ALA A 106 27.05 -17.13 -6.69
N ASP A 107 27.06 -16.74 -5.41
CA ASP A 107 26.17 -15.74 -4.81
C ASP A 107 26.87 -15.13 -3.58
N SER A 108 26.17 -14.27 -2.80
CA SER A 108 26.74 -13.61 -1.62
C SER A 108 27.18 -14.55 -0.49
N SER A 109 26.88 -15.85 -0.56
CA SER A 109 27.09 -16.82 0.49
C SER A 109 27.67 -18.16 0.03
N THR A 110 27.71 -18.41 -1.28
CA THR A 110 28.15 -19.70 -1.85
C THR A 110 29.43 -19.52 -2.65
N LEU A 111 30.51 -20.09 -2.13
CA LEU A 111 31.79 -20.19 -2.80
C LEU A 111 31.82 -21.47 -3.65
N ARG A 112 32.23 -21.38 -4.92
CA ARG A 112 32.41 -22.49 -5.85
C ARG A 112 33.83 -22.55 -6.36
N TRP A 113 34.31 -23.75 -6.62
CA TRP A 113 35.61 -23.98 -7.25
C TRP A 113 35.57 -25.14 -8.22
N ARG A 114 36.41 -25.09 -9.23
CA ARG A 114 36.49 -26.11 -10.30
C ARG A 114 37.58 -27.12 -10.01
N SER A 115 37.22 -28.41 -10.07
CA SER A 115 38.09 -29.54 -9.86
C SER A 115 38.32 -30.37 -11.12
N ARG A 116 37.48 -30.21 -12.15
CA ARG A 116 37.49 -30.97 -13.40
C ARG A 116 36.95 -30.12 -14.55
N LEU A 117 37.50 -30.27 -15.74
CA LEU A 117 36.92 -29.70 -16.97
C LEU A 117 35.82 -30.60 -17.54
N PRO A 118 34.86 -30.06 -18.28
CA PRO A 118 33.83 -30.88 -18.96
C PRO A 118 34.38 -31.90 -19.96
N SER A 119 35.59 -31.66 -20.50
CA SER A 119 36.33 -32.58 -21.39
C SER A 119 37.00 -33.73 -20.67
N ASP A 120 37.20 -33.62 -19.36
CA ASP A 120 37.90 -34.67 -18.59
C ASP A 120 36.95 -35.83 -18.28
N PRO A 121 37.46 -37.06 -18.09
CA PRO A 121 36.60 -38.16 -17.67
C PRO A 121 35.93 -37.88 -16.33
N PRO A 122 34.72 -38.42 -16.08
CA PRO A 122 34.08 -38.35 -14.79
C PRO A 122 34.97 -38.89 -13.67
N PHE A 123 34.75 -38.36 -12.46
CA PHE A 123 35.47 -38.88 -11.29
C PHE A 123 35.05 -40.33 -10.96
N ASP A 124 36.00 -41.12 -10.48
CA ASP A 124 35.78 -42.49 -10.04
C ASP A 124 36.37 -42.67 -8.62
N GLY A 125 35.60 -42.31 -7.60
CA GLY A 125 36.02 -42.35 -6.21
C GLY A 125 37.27 -41.48 -5.92
N THR A 126 37.36 -40.33 -6.59
CA THR A 126 38.55 -39.46 -6.55
C THR A 126 38.53 -38.56 -5.32
N ALA A 127 39.48 -38.80 -4.41
CA ALA A 127 39.67 -37.95 -3.23
C ALA A 127 40.49 -36.70 -3.56
N ILE A 128 39.97 -35.53 -3.26
CA ILE A 128 40.67 -34.24 -3.41
C ILE A 128 40.55 -33.46 -2.10
N THR A 129 41.69 -32.97 -1.60
CA THR A 129 41.71 -32.19 -0.35
C THR A 129 41.82 -30.71 -0.66
N TYR A 130 40.88 -29.94 -0.13
CA TYR A 130 40.87 -28.49 -0.16
C TYR A 130 41.09 -27.90 1.23
N VAL A 131 41.69 -26.70 1.28
CA VAL A 131 41.90 -25.92 2.49
C VAL A 131 41.29 -24.55 2.24
N LEU A 132 40.33 -24.18 3.08
CA LEU A 132 39.66 -22.86 3.07
C LEU A 132 40.13 -22.10 4.30
N ASP A 133 40.69 -20.91 4.09
CA ASP A 133 41.02 -19.96 5.16
C ASP A 133 40.04 -18.79 5.12
N TYR A 134 39.35 -18.53 6.21
CA TYR A 134 38.41 -17.42 6.31
C TYR A 134 38.30 -16.88 7.74
N THR A 135 37.77 -15.69 7.85
CA THR A 135 37.48 -15.06 9.15
C THR A 135 36.02 -14.66 9.26
N LEU A 136 35.47 -14.82 10.46
CA LEU A 136 34.11 -14.41 10.81
C LEU A 136 34.16 -13.36 11.90
N SER A 137 33.56 -12.21 11.66
CA SER A 137 33.42 -11.13 12.65
C SER A 137 31.97 -10.88 13.05
N ASN A 138 31.74 -10.27 14.22
CA ASN A 138 30.43 -10.07 14.84
C ASN A 138 29.65 -11.36 15.18
N ILE A 139 30.33 -12.48 15.32
CA ILE A 139 29.74 -13.78 15.72
C ILE A 139 29.35 -13.82 17.19
N LEU A 140 29.94 -12.94 17.99
CA LEU A 140 29.67 -12.84 19.43
C LEU A 140 28.44 -11.98 19.70
N GLN A 141 27.67 -12.34 20.72
CA GLN A 141 26.54 -11.55 21.22
C GLN A 141 26.85 -11.08 22.64
N GLU A 142 27.05 -9.77 22.83
CA GLU A 142 27.27 -9.17 24.14
C GLU A 142 25.96 -8.93 24.88
N ARG A 143 25.87 -9.44 26.11
CA ARG A 143 24.75 -9.16 27.00
C ARG A 143 25.24 -8.98 28.43
N GLY A 144 25.29 -7.73 28.92
CA GLY A 144 25.66 -7.41 30.29
C GLY A 144 27.09 -7.80 30.64
N GLY A 145 28.04 -7.64 29.71
CA GLY A 145 29.45 -7.97 29.91
C GLY A 145 29.80 -9.45 29.66
N VAL A 146 28.81 -10.28 29.39
CA VAL A 146 29.00 -11.68 29.00
C VAL A 146 28.80 -11.79 27.50
N TYR A 147 29.71 -12.49 26.84
CA TYR A 147 29.69 -12.75 25.42
C TYR A 147 29.20 -14.17 25.17
N ARG A 148 28.17 -14.32 24.38
CA ARG A 148 27.71 -15.62 23.91
C ARG A 148 28.35 -15.88 22.57
N PHE A 149 29.13 -16.93 22.50
CA PHE A 149 29.64 -17.55 21.27
C PHE A 149 28.70 -18.69 20.88
N PHE A 150 28.25 -18.72 19.63
CA PHE A 150 27.45 -19.80 19.10
C PHE A 150 27.77 -19.95 17.62
N HIS A 151 28.30 -21.09 17.22
CA HIS A 151 28.69 -21.38 15.84
C HIS A 151 28.47 -22.84 15.49
N ASP A 152 27.99 -23.12 14.28
CA ASP A 152 27.93 -24.43 13.69
C ASP A 152 29.17 -24.63 12.79
N PHE A 153 30.01 -25.60 13.12
CA PHE A 153 31.24 -25.86 12.42
C PHE A 153 31.09 -26.83 11.24
N VAL A 154 29.85 -27.27 10.97
CA VAL A 154 29.52 -28.16 9.86
C VAL A 154 28.48 -27.48 8.99
N PHE A 155 28.26 -27.95 7.82
CA PHE A 155 27.23 -27.52 6.89
C PHE A 155 26.14 -28.60 6.75
N PRO A 156 25.03 -28.50 7.48
CA PRO A 156 23.97 -29.53 7.49
C PRO A 156 23.40 -29.83 6.10
N GLU A 157 23.27 -28.79 5.27
CA GLU A 157 22.76 -28.90 3.90
C GLU A 157 23.86 -29.38 2.93
N ARG A 158 24.34 -30.64 3.11
CA ARG A 158 25.39 -31.25 2.28
C ARG A 158 24.87 -32.46 1.52
N ALA A 159 25.56 -32.80 0.42
CA ALA A 159 25.16 -33.88 -0.48
C ALA A 159 25.45 -35.29 0.06
N GLY A 160 26.36 -35.43 1.01
CA GLY A 160 26.80 -36.75 1.50
C GLY A 160 27.27 -36.74 2.95
N VAL A 161 27.72 -37.91 3.40
CA VAL A 161 28.24 -38.15 4.75
C VAL A 161 29.59 -37.46 4.94
N ILE A 162 29.89 -37.00 6.15
CA ILE A 162 31.24 -36.70 6.59
C ILE A 162 31.68 -37.88 7.45
N GLU A 163 32.60 -38.70 6.95
CA GLU A 163 33.03 -39.91 7.63
C GLU A 163 33.76 -39.60 8.94
N ARG A 164 34.61 -38.56 8.92
CA ARG A 164 35.33 -38.09 10.09
C ARG A 164 35.29 -36.56 10.17
N PHE A 165 34.78 -36.02 11.27
CA PHE A 165 34.84 -34.61 11.61
C PHE A 165 35.76 -34.38 12.80
N VAL A 166 36.66 -33.40 12.69
CA VAL A 166 37.56 -32.98 13.76
C VAL A 166 37.49 -31.45 13.91
N LEU A 167 37.30 -30.98 15.14
CA LEU A 167 37.37 -29.56 15.49
C LEU A 167 38.45 -29.35 16.56
N ASP A 168 39.40 -28.46 16.26
CA ASP A 168 40.33 -27.89 17.22
C ASP A 168 39.96 -26.42 17.42
N LEU A 169 39.50 -26.04 18.65
CA LEU A 169 39.09 -24.68 18.97
C LEU A 169 40.06 -24.07 19.99
N GLU A 170 40.63 -22.94 19.64
CA GLU A 170 41.49 -22.13 20.49
C GLU A 170 40.78 -20.82 20.86
N LEU A 171 40.81 -20.45 22.13
CA LEU A 171 40.36 -19.17 22.61
C LEU A 171 41.60 -18.40 23.10
N ASP A 172 41.73 -17.14 22.65
CA ASP A 172 42.82 -16.29 23.16
C ASP A 172 42.65 -16.08 24.68
N ARG A 173 43.76 -15.83 25.35
CA ARG A 173 43.86 -15.72 26.83
C ARG A 173 42.94 -14.68 27.45
N GLU A 174 42.49 -13.69 26.67
CA GLU A 174 41.56 -12.67 27.05
C GLU A 174 40.12 -13.19 27.25
N TRP A 175 39.83 -14.38 26.73
CA TRP A 175 38.53 -15.05 26.85
C TRP A 175 38.54 -16.07 28.00
N LEU A 176 37.72 -15.83 29.02
CA LEU A 176 37.45 -16.78 30.08
C LEU A 176 36.13 -17.51 29.83
N PRO A 177 36.11 -18.82 29.55
CA PRO A 177 34.89 -19.60 29.47
C PRO A 177 34.16 -19.64 30.84
N LEU A 178 32.86 -19.37 30.85
CA LEU A 178 31.98 -19.49 32.02
C LEU A 178 31.33 -20.89 32.12
N GLY A 179 31.95 -21.89 31.53
CA GLY A 179 31.55 -23.30 31.49
C GLY A 179 32.54 -24.12 30.71
N ALA A 180 32.27 -25.41 30.56
CA ALA A 180 33.13 -26.30 29.78
C ALA A 180 33.00 -25.97 28.28
N VAL A 181 34.11 -25.66 27.63
CA VAL A 181 34.24 -25.50 26.19
C VAL A 181 35.24 -26.50 25.68
N PRO A 182 34.87 -27.44 24.80
CA PRO A 182 35.82 -28.44 24.29
C PRO A 182 36.84 -27.73 23.39
N ALA A 183 38.13 -27.91 23.69
CA ALA A 183 39.22 -27.46 22.83
C ALA A 183 39.41 -28.39 21.63
N HIS A 184 38.99 -29.64 21.78
CA HIS A 184 39.04 -30.68 20.76
C HIS A 184 37.72 -31.46 20.74
N LEU A 185 37.17 -31.71 19.54
CA LEU A 185 35.94 -32.48 19.35
C LEU A 185 36.06 -33.31 18.10
N GLU A 186 35.74 -34.61 18.22
CA GLU A 186 35.71 -35.54 17.10
C GLU A 186 34.33 -36.20 16.98
N ARG A 187 33.88 -36.41 15.75
CA ARG A 187 32.63 -37.12 15.40
C ARG A 187 32.86 -37.98 14.18
N GLU A 188 32.20 -39.13 14.14
CA GLU A 188 32.27 -40.06 13.01
C GLU A 188 30.91 -40.17 12.34
N SER A 189 30.92 -40.41 11.03
CA SER A 189 29.73 -40.70 10.20
C SER A 189 28.58 -39.70 10.32
N LEU A 190 28.89 -38.38 10.29
CA LEU A 190 27.87 -37.33 10.31
C LEU A 190 27.01 -37.38 9.06
N GLN A 191 25.72 -37.69 9.23
CA GLN A 191 24.76 -37.77 8.12
C GLN A 191 24.37 -36.39 7.60
N PRO A 192 23.93 -36.23 6.31
CA PRO A 192 23.31 -35.03 5.84
C PRO A 192 22.15 -34.58 6.75
N GLY A 193 22.11 -33.31 7.09
CA GLY A 193 21.15 -32.73 8.05
C GLY A 193 21.68 -32.64 9.48
N GLU A 194 22.76 -33.36 9.84
CA GLU A 194 23.38 -33.23 11.16
C GLU A 194 24.33 -32.03 11.22
N SER A 195 24.30 -31.31 12.34
CA SER A 195 25.16 -30.16 12.66
C SER A 195 26.08 -30.43 13.85
N VAL A 196 27.14 -29.64 13.98
CA VAL A 196 28.00 -29.61 15.15
C VAL A 196 28.04 -28.20 15.69
N GLU A 197 27.03 -27.91 16.49
CA GLU A 197 26.86 -26.59 17.12
C GLU A 197 27.67 -26.52 18.43
N LEU A 198 28.42 -25.45 18.58
CA LEU A 198 29.11 -25.13 19.82
C LEU A 198 28.57 -23.84 20.40
N GLU A 199 28.06 -23.93 21.62
CA GLU A 199 27.61 -22.77 22.39
C GLU A 199 28.51 -22.58 23.62
N ALA A 200 29.06 -21.36 23.78
CA ALA A 200 29.86 -20.99 24.93
C ALA A 200 29.46 -19.61 25.48
N ARG A 201 29.56 -19.46 26.77
CA ARG A 201 29.46 -18.15 27.44
C ARG A 201 30.87 -17.76 27.89
N LEU A 202 31.29 -16.55 27.47
CA LEU A 202 32.65 -16.09 27.66
C LEU A 202 32.62 -14.75 28.42
N GLU A 203 33.58 -14.56 29.33
CA GLU A 203 33.90 -13.28 29.95
C GLU A 203 35.17 -12.72 29.27
N TYR A 204 35.14 -11.47 28.88
CA TYR A 204 36.30 -10.81 28.28
C TYR A 204 37.13 -10.10 29.35
N ARG A 205 38.41 -10.39 29.40
CA ARG A 205 39.38 -9.83 30.36
C ARG A 205 40.50 -9.02 29.74
N GLY A 206 40.42 -8.77 28.44
CA GLY A 206 41.36 -7.94 27.72
C GLY A 206 41.08 -6.45 27.81
N GLU A 207 41.96 -5.67 27.23
CA GLU A 207 41.76 -4.22 27.07
C GLU A 207 40.90 -3.92 25.82
N GLY A 208 39.99 -2.95 25.92
CA GLY A 208 39.14 -2.57 24.80
C GLY A 208 37.78 -3.26 24.75
N ARG A 209 37.21 -3.36 23.57
CA ARG A 209 35.89 -3.96 23.34
C ARG A 209 35.93 -4.82 22.07
N PRO A 210 35.84 -6.13 22.22
CA PRO A 210 35.81 -7.03 21.07
C PRO A 210 34.60 -6.80 20.17
N ALA A 211 34.73 -7.20 18.89
CA ALA A 211 33.65 -7.14 17.91
C ALA A 211 32.52 -8.08 18.33
N ALA A 212 31.37 -7.51 18.65
CA ALA A 212 30.20 -8.26 19.05
C ALA A 212 28.92 -7.56 18.58
N SER A 213 27.92 -8.34 18.24
CA SER A 213 26.58 -7.82 18.02
C SER A 213 25.98 -7.32 19.35
N ARG A 214 25.69 -6.03 19.43
CA ARG A 214 25.13 -5.37 20.62
C ARG A 214 23.69 -5.03 20.36
N ALA A 215 22.78 -5.84 20.87
CA ALA A 215 21.37 -5.50 20.88
C ALA A 215 21.12 -4.33 21.85
N THR A 216 20.30 -3.38 21.45
CA THR A 216 19.84 -2.32 22.34
C THR A 216 19.19 -2.93 23.59
N PRO A 217 19.56 -2.51 24.83
CA PRO A 217 18.99 -3.03 26.06
C PRO A 217 17.46 -2.93 26.09
N ALA A 218 16.78 -3.96 26.61
CA ALA A 218 15.32 -4.01 26.63
C ALA A 218 14.68 -2.80 27.32
N PRO A 219 15.16 -2.31 28.49
CA PRO A 219 14.59 -1.12 29.12
C PRO A 219 14.63 0.11 28.21
N LEU A 220 15.75 0.31 27.50
CA LEU A 220 15.92 1.44 26.60
C LEU A 220 14.98 1.33 25.38
N ARG A 221 14.78 0.12 24.85
CA ARG A 221 13.79 -0.11 23.77
C ARG A 221 12.39 0.26 24.23
N TYR A 222 11.97 -0.20 25.42
CA TYR A 222 10.66 0.15 25.97
C TYR A 222 10.53 1.65 26.22
N ALA A 223 11.56 2.31 26.73
CA ALA A 223 11.57 3.75 26.94
C ALA A 223 11.42 4.53 25.62
N LEU A 224 12.09 4.12 24.56
CA LEU A 224 11.99 4.75 23.23
C LEU A 224 10.58 4.61 22.65
N PHE A 225 9.96 3.42 22.72
CA PHE A 225 8.58 3.24 22.25
C PHE A 225 7.55 3.95 23.14
N ALA A 226 7.75 3.98 24.45
CA ALA A 226 6.92 4.78 25.36
C ALA A 226 7.03 6.27 25.02
N GLY A 227 8.24 6.78 24.74
CA GLY A 227 8.47 8.14 24.26
C GLY A 227 7.77 8.42 22.93
N ALA A 228 7.78 7.46 21.99
CA ALA A 228 7.05 7.58 20.74
C ALA A 228 5.54 7.69 20.97
N LEU A 229 4.96 6.85 21.83
CA LEU A 229 3.53 6.92 22.19
C LEU A 229 3.20 8.26 22.86
N ALA A 230 4.04 8.75 23.77
CA ALA A 230 3.86 10.06 24.41
C ALA A 230 3.91 11.21 23.38
N ALA A 231 4.84 11.17 22.44
CA ALA A 231 4.91 12.12 21.33
C ALA A 231 3.66 12.09 20.46
N MET A 232 3.15 10.90 20.12
CA MET A 232 1.92 10.74 19.35
C MET A 232 0.70 11.30 20.11
N ALA A 233 0.59 11.03 21.41
CA ALA A 233 -0.46 11.59 22.27
C ALA A 233 -0.38 13.13 22.31
N PHE A 234 0.81 13.69 22.47
CA PHE A 234 1.03 15.14 22.44
C PHE A 234 0.59 15.76 21.11
N LEU A 235 0.98 15.15 19.98
CA LEU A 235 0.58 15.61 18.63
C LEU A 235 -0.94 15.56 18.44
N TYR A 236 -1.58 14.50 18.98
CA TYR A 236 -3.03 14.36 18.96
C TYR A 236 -3.74 15.44 19.79
N VAL A 237 -3.30 15.68 21.01
CA VAL A 237 -3.87 16.74 21.86
C VAL A 237 -3.73 18.12 21.19
N ARG A 238 -2.57 18.40 20.59
CA ARG A 238 -2.35 19.63 19.83
C ARG A 238 -3.27 19.74 18.61
N PHE A 239 -3.48 18.63 17.89
CA PHE A 239 -4.43 18.56 16.78
C PHE A 239 -5.85 18.82 17.25
N ARG A 240 -6.29 18.11 18.30
CA ARG A 240 -7.63 18.26 18.88
C ARG A 240 -7.91 19.69 19.31
N ARG A 241 -7.00 20.31 20.06
CA ARG A 241 -7.14 21.71 20.48
C ARG A 241 -7.25 22.67 19.30
N HIS A 242 -6.51 22.44 18.24
CA HIS A 242 -6.62 23.24 17.03
C HIS A 242 -7.99 23.08 16.35
N GLU A 243 -8.49 21.86 16.18
CA GLU A 243 -9.82 21.63 15.60
C GLU A 243 -10.94 22.21 16.48
N GLU A 244 -10.76 22.13 17.80
CA GLU A 244 -11.68 22.73 18.77
C GLU A 244 -11.69 24.26 18.68
N SER A 245 -10.55 24.91 18.55
CA SER A 245 -10.46 26.37 18.37
C SER A 245 -11.09 26.88 17.08
N LEU A 246 -11.26 26.00 16.08
CA LEU A 246 -12.00 26.29 14.84
C LEU A 246 -13.51 26.01 14.98
N GLY A 247 -13.99 25.60 16.15
CA GLY A 247 -15.39 25.26 16.39
C GLY A 247 -15.83 23.95 15.73
N ARG A 248 -14.89 23.09 15.30
CA ARG A 248 -15.23 21.82 14.56
C ARG A 248 -16.17 20.92 15.36
N TYR A 249 -15.96 20.81 16.67
CA TYR A 249 -16.75 19.94 17.57
C TYR A 249 -17.99 20.62 18.16
N ALA A 250 -18.13 21.94 18.06
CA ALA A 250 -19.31 22.63 18.51
C ALA A 250 -20.53 22.24 17.65
N PRO A 251 -21.75 22.22 18.17
CA PRO A 251 -22.95 22.03 17.37
C PRO A 251 -23.11 23.16 16.34
N ALA A 252 -23.88 22.92 15.27
CA ALA A 252 -24.25 23.96 14.34
C ALA A 252 -25.25 24.91 15.02
N GLU A 253 -25.10 26.22 14.79
CA GLU A 253 -26.11 27.22 15.16
C GLU A 253 -27.29 27.12 14.16
N ALA A 254 -28.28 26.34 14.50
CA ALA A 254 -29.44 26.09 13.68
C ALA A 254 -30.66 25.71 14.54
N PRO A 255 -31.89 26.05 14.12
CA PRO A 255 -33.11 25.63 14.78
C PRO A 255 -33.20 24.09 14.88
N ALA A 256 -33.78 23.61 15.96
CA ALA A 256 -34.02 22.18 16.15
C ALA A 256 -35.14 21.65 15.24
N GLU A 257 -36.11 22.50 14.98
CA GLU A 257 -37.31 22.24 14.15
C GLU A 257 -37.19 22.91 12.79
N TRP A 258 -38.18 22.66 11.93
CA TRP A 258 -38.29 23.28 10.62
C TRP A 258 -38.50 24.81 10.74
N ASP A 259 -37.62 25.54 10.09
CA ASP A 259 -37.66 27.00 10.02
C ASP A 259 -37.31 27.47 8.59
N GLU A 260 -38.37 27.87 7.85
CA GLU A 260 -38.22 28.32 6.46
C GLU A 260 -37.48 29.66 6.37
N ALA A 261 -37.69 30.56 7.34
CA ALA A 261 -37.02 31.86 7.36
C ALA A 261 -35.51 31.67 7.55
N TRP A 262 -35.13 30.77 8.44
CA TRP A 262 -33.73 30.43 8.64
C TRP A 262 -33.11 29.78 7.38
N LEU A 263 -33.85 28.90 6.69
CA LEU A 263 -33.41 28.31 5.42
C LEU A 263 -33.23 29.35 4.34
N GLN A 264 -34.16 30.35 4.26
CA GLN A 264 -34.07 31.45 3.31
C GLN A 264 -32.80 32.28 3.52
N GLU A 265 -32.42 32.54 4.77
CA GLU A 265 -31.22 33.31 5.09
C GLU A 265 -29.93 32.50 4.90
N ASN A 266 -29.90 31.21 5.28
CA ASN A 266 -28.68 30.42 5.39
C ASN A 266 -28.43 29.45 4.23
N LEU A 267 -29.46 29.12 3.41
CA LEU A 267 -29.37 28.22 2.28
C LEU A 267 -29.79 28.88 0.96
N PHE A 268 -31.03 29.35 0.86
CA PHE A 268 -31.64 29.74 -0.43
C PHE A 268 -31.08 31.03 -1.03
N ARG A 269 -30.26 31.78 -0.29
CA ARG A 269 -29.50 32.92 -0.82
C ARG A 269 -28.30 32.52 -1.69
N TYR A 270 -27.92 31.25 -1.66
CA TYR A 270 -26.82 30.67 -2.47
C TYR A 270 -27.44 29.83 -3.58
N ARG A 271 -26.71 29.66 -4.68
CA ARG A 271 -27.17 28.74 -5.73
C ARG A 271 -27.03 27.29 -5.24
N PRO A 272 -27.91 26.37 -5.69
CA PRO A 272 -27.90 25.00 -5.24
C PRO A 272 -26.53 24.30 -5.39
N GLU A 273 -25.92 24.42 -6.58
CA GLU A 273 -24.58 23.85 -6.85
C GLU A 273 -23.47 24.52 -6.02
N GLU A 274 -23.61 25.80 -5.68
CA GLU A 274 -22.73 26.52 -4.76
C GLU A 274 -22.89 25.96 -3.34
N ALA A 275 -24.12 25.80 -2.85
CA ALA A 275 -24.44 25.28 -1.53
C ALA A 275 -23.93 23.82 -1.35
N GLY A 276 -24.14 22.96 -2.34
CA GLY A 276 -23.61 21.59 -2.36
C GLY A 276 -22.09 21.55 -2.27
N THR A 277 -21.43 22.27 -3.18
CA THR A 277 -19.95 22.35 -3.21
C THR A 277 -19.38 22.95 -1.92
N LEU A 278 -20.04 23.93 -1.32
CA LEU A 278 -19.61 24.55 -0.06
C LEU A 278 -19.77 23.61 1.12
N TRP A 279 -20.82 22.80 1.13
CA TRP A 279 -21.11 21.87 2.22
C TRP A 279 -20.05 20.77 2.34
N ASP A 280 -19.77 20.02 1.25
CA ASP A 280 -18.89 18.85 1.29
C ASP A 280 -17.51 19.07 0.64
N GLN A 281 -17.28 20.27 0.07
CA GLN A 281 -16.05 20.64 -0.66
C GLN A 281 -15.78 19.76 -1.90
N ARG A 282 -16.83 19.24 -2.52
CA ARG A 282 -16.74 18.44 -3.74
C ARG A 282 -17.56 19.07 -4.84
N VAL A 283 -17.16 18.81 -6.06
CA VAL A 283 -17.98 19.02 -7.25
C VAL A 283 -18.15 17.67 -7.90
N GLY A 284 -19.38 17.20 -7.96
CA GLY A 284 -19.72 15.87 -8.43
C GLY A 284 -21.03 15.87 -9.23
N PRO A 285 -21.56 14.69 -9.53
CA PRO A 285 -22.87 14.55 -10.18
C PRO A 285 -24.01 15.29 -9.48
N PRO A 286 -24.09 15.34 -8.13
CA PRO A 286 -25.14 16.11 -7.44
C PRO A 286 -25.17 17.58 -7.80
N GLU A 287 -24.01 18.27 -7.83
CA GLU A 287 -23.91 19.69 -8.17
C GLU A 287 -24.25 19.96 -9.63
N VAL A 288 -23.86 19.05 -10.53
CA VAL A 288 -24.21 19.13 -11.96
C VAL A 288 -25.72 18.97 -12.15
N ALA A 289 -26.34 17.97 -11.51
CA ALA A 289 -27.78 17.75 -11.56
C ALA A 289 -28.55 18.92 -10.97
N ALA A 290 -28.08 19.48 -9.85
CA ALA A 290 -28.64 20.65 -9.20
C ALA A 290 -28.58 21.89 -10.09
N MET A 291 -27.45 22.09 -10.77
CA MET A 291 -27.32 23.21 -11.73
C MET A 291 -28.27 23.05 -12.91
N LEU A 292 -28.42 21.86 -13.48
CA LEU A 292 -29.37 21.60 -14.56
C LEU A 292 -30.82 21.86 -14.10
N ALA A 293 -31.17 21.38 -12.88
CA ALA A 293 -32.49 21.64 -12.29
C ALA A 293 -32.76 23.15 -12.11
N ARG A 294 -31.79 23.88 -11.59
CA ARG A 294 -31.94 25.35 -11.45
C ARG A 294 -32.07 26.04 -12.79
N LEU A 295 -31.33 25.64 -13.83
CA LEU A 295 -31.46 26.23 -15.16
C LEU A 295 -32.84 25.95 -15.79
N VAL A 296 -33.45 24.80 -15.47
CA VAL A 296 -34.82 24.47 -15.86
C VAL A 296 -35.81 25.35 -15.10
N GLU A 297 -35.63 25.52 -13.78
CA GLU A 297 -36.47 26.39 -12.94
C GLU A 297 -36.39 27.85 -13.36
N GLU A 298 -35.20 28.36 -13.70
CA GLU A 298 -34.99 29.70 -14.21
C GLU A 298 -35.53 29.91 -15.65
N GLY A 299 -36.11 28.89 -16.28
CA GLY A 299 -36.61 28.94 -17.67
C GLY A 299 -35.52 29.08 -18.73
N LYS A 300 -34.28 28.77 -18.41
CA LYS A 300 -33.16 28.79 -19.36
C LYS A 300 -33.02 27.49 -20.14
N LEU A 301 -33.46 26.39 -19.54
CA LEU A 301 -33.59 25.08 -20.17
C LEU A 301 -35.03 24.59 -20.09
N GLU A 302 -35.51 24.00 -21.16
CA GLU A 302 -36.69 23.15 -21.15
C GLU A 302 -36.26 21.71 -21.00
N SER A 303 -36.99 20.91 -20.23
CA SER A 303 -36.63 19.52 -19.97
C SER A 303 -37.83 18.60 -20.11
N GLU A 304 -37.62 17.43 -20.69
CA GLU A 304 -38.62 16.38 -20.79
C GLU A 304 -37.96 15.01 -20.51
N VAL A 305 -38.61 14.19 -19.71
CA VAL A 305 -38.18 12.80 -19.50
C VAL A 305 -39.03 11.89 -20.35
N ARG A 306 -38.40 11.15 -21.26
CA ARG A 306 -39.04 10.15 -22.10
C ARG A 306 -38.51 8.75 -21.75
N SER A 307 -39.44 7.81 -21.58
CA SER A 307 -39.07 6.39 -21.40
C SER A 307 -38.81 5.77 -22.78
N GLU A 308 -37.56 5.57 -23.13
CA GLU A 308 -37.13 4.99 -24.41
C GLU A 308 -36.69 3.53 -24.21
N GLY A 309 -36.97 2.67 -25.21
CA GLY A 309 -36.60 1.25 -25.20
C GLY A 309 -37.76 0.33 -25.53
N PHE A 310 -37.46 -0.96 -25.75
CA PHE A 310 -38.44 -1.95 -26.16
C PHE A 310 -38.78 -2.93 -25.02
N LEU A 311 -40.06 -3.14 -24.76
CA LEU A 311 -40.63 -4.07 -23.78
C LEU A 311 -40.11 -3.85 -22.32
N ILE A 312 -39.23 -4.72 -21.83
CA ILE A 312 -38.71 -4.73 -20.44
C ILE A 312 -37.45 -3.87 -20.26
N PHE A 313 -36.86 -3.35 -21.34
CA PHE A 313 -35.63 -2.55 -21.32
C PHE A 313 -35.88 -1.04 -21.48
N LYS A 314 -36.98 -0.55 -20.89
CA LYS A 314 -37.26 0.90 -20.88
C LYS A 314 -36.25 1.62 -19.97
N LYS A 315 -35.67 2.72 -20.49
CA LYS A 315 -34.80 3.63 -19.72
C LYS A 315 -35.34 5.03 -19.85
N ASP A 316 -35.34 5.74 -18.73
CA ASP A 316 -35.72 7.15 -18.73
C ASP A 316 -34.56 7.97 -19.29
N VAL A 317 -34.82 8.70 -20.36
CA VAL A 317 -33.90 9.57 -21.09
C VAL A 317 -34.32 11.00 -20.86
N LEU A 318 -33.40 11.82 -20.36
CA LEU A 318 -33.62 13.27 -20.19
C LEU A 318 -33.32 13.96 -21.52
N HIS A 319 -34.29 14.64 -22.06
CA HIS A 319 -34.18 15.56 -23.18
C HIS A 319 -34.11 16.99 -22.64
N LEU A 320 -33.15 17.77 -23.16
CA LEU A 320 -32.95 19.18 -22.78
C LEU A 320 -32.95 20.01 -24.04
N ARG A 321 -33.62 21.19 -23.95
CA ARG A 321 -33.63 22.23 -24.98
C ARG A 321 -33.19 23.54 -24.38
N LEU A 322 -32.25 24.21 -25.01
CA LEU A 322 -31.73 25.50 -24.59
C LEU A 322 -32.67 26.63 -25.10
N LEU A 323 -33.19 27.44 -24.17
CA LEU A 323 -34.14 28.50 -24.46
C LEU A 323 -33.52 29.91 -24.51
N VAL A 324 -32.27 30.05 -24.04
CA VAL A 324 -31.55 31.33 -23.95
C VAL A 324 -30.28 31.32 -24.79
N ASP A 325 -29.80 32.51 -25.13
CA ASP A 325 -28.46 32.63 -25.73
C ASP A 325 -27.38 32.24 -24.73
N ARG A 326 -26.34 31.55 -25.22
CA ARG A 326 -25.22 31.06 -24.40
C ARG A 326 -24.47 32.19 -23.68
N ASN A 327 -24.49 33.40 -24.22
CA ASN A 327 -23.87 34.57 -23.60
C ASN A 327 -24.62 35.05 -22.34
N GLY A 328 -25.88 34.66 -22.16
CA GLY A 328 -26.67 34.87 -20.95
C GLY A 328 -26.39 33.93 -19.80
N LEU A 329 -25.48 32.94 -20.00
CA LEU A 329 -25.09 31.95 -19.01
C LEU A 329 -23.80 32.37 -18.28
N LEU A 330 -23.64 31.93 -17.04
CA LEU A 330 -22.37 32.08 -16.31
C LEU A 330 -21.28 31.23 -16.95
N ASP A 331 -20.01 31.57 -16.71
CA ASP A 331 -18.88 30.90 -17.34
C ASP A 331 -18.87 29.38 -17.13
N TYR A 332 -19.16 28.90 -15.92
CA TYR A 332 -19.19 27.43 -15.65
C TYR A 332 -20.46 26.79 -16.24
N GLU A 333 -21.59 27.51 -16.27
CA GLU A 333 -22.85 27.06 -16.92
C GLU A 333 -22.61 26.90 -18.42
N ARG A 334 -22.09 27.95 -19.05
CA ARG A 334 -21.79 27.97 -20.50
C ARG A 334 -20.85 26.84 -20.88
N ARG A 335 -19.77 26.63 -20.12
CA ARG A 335 -18.82 25.52 -20.39
C ARG A 335 -19.51 24.17 -20.37
N LEU A 336 -20.39 23.90 -19.41
CA LEU A 336 -21.14 22.66 -19.38
C LEU A 336 -22.13 22.55 -20.53
N ILE A 337 -22.91 23.61 -20.78
CA ILE A 337 -23.88 23.64 -21.87
C ILE A 337 -23.20 23.43 -23.24
N ASP A 338 -22.03 24.03 -23.48
CA ASP A 338 -21.26 23.83 -24.71
C ASP A 338 -20.81 22.36 -24.90
N LYS A 339 -20.55 21.66 -23.81
CA LYS A 339 -20.20 20.24 -23.85
C LYS A 339 -21.41 19.33 -23.98
N LEU A 340 -22.53 19.64 -23.34
CA LEU A 340 -23.76 18.85 -23.45
C LEU A 340 -24.46 19.08 -24.81
N PHE A 341 -24.47 20.31 -25.30
CA PHE A 341 -25.07 20.71 -26.59
C PHE A 341 -23.98 20.87 -27.66
N PHE A 342 -23.19 19.80 -27.84
CA PHE A 342 -22.06 19.81 -28.77
C PHE A 342 -22.45 20.20 -30.20
N GLY A 343 -21.51 20.79 -30.94
CA GLY A 343 -21.74 21.23 -32.32
C GLY A 343 -22.71 22.37 -32.50
N GLY A 344 -22.97 23.18 -31.46
CA GLY A 344 -23.87 24.36 -31.53
C GLY A 344 -25.36 24.03 -31.50
N ARG A 345 -25.74 22.77 -31.20
CA ARG A 345 -27.14 22.34 -31.10
C ARG A 345 -27.89 23.09 -30.00
N THR A 346 -29.18 23.21 -30.16
CA THR A 346 -30.11 23.75 -29.14
C THR A 346 -30.83 22.66 -28.36
N GLU A 347 -30.74 21.40 -28.82
CA GLU A 347 -31.37 20.25 -28.19
C GLU A 347 -30.33 19.13 -27.97
N THR A 348 -30.47 18.38 -26.88
CA THR A 348 -29.64 17.25 -26.53
C THR A 348 -30.39 16.27 -25.63
N SER A 349 -29.93 15.02 -25.59
CA SER A 349 -30.46 14.01 -24.68
C SER A 349 -29.36 13.26 -23.96
N THR A 350 -29.71 12.54 -22.90
CA THR A 350 -28.76 11.65 -22.20
C THR A 350 -28.18 10.59 -23.16
N ALA A 351 -28.96 10.15 -24.16
CA ALA A 351 -28.53 9.21 -25.17
C ALA A 351 -27.50 9.85 -26.11
N ASP A 352 -27.80 11.05 -26.64
CA ASP A 352 -26.88 11.78 -27.51
C ASP A 352 -25.53 12.04 -26.86
N VAL A 353 -25.53 12.50 -25.59
CA VAL A 353 -24.30 12.74 -24.82
C VAL A 353 -23.51 11.45 -24.64
N ARG A 354 -24.17 10.34 -24.32
CA ARG A 354 -23.51 9.02 -24.18
C ARG A 354 -22.88 8.56 -25.47
N ASP A 355 -23.58 8.69 -26.57
CA ASP A 355 -23.09 8.24 -27.88
C ASP A 355 -21.93 9.10 -28.38
N HIS A 356 -22.04 10.42 -28.21
CA HIS A 356 -20.98 11.36 -28.61
C HIS A 356 -19.67 11.11 -27.84
N TYR A 357 -19.76 10.88 -26.51
CA TYR A 357 -18.58 10.70 -25.65
C TYR A 357 -18.22 9.24 -25.37
N ARG A 358 -18.83 8.29 -26.06
CA ARG A 358 -18.62 6.85 -25.83
C ARG A 358 -17.14 6.43 -25.91
N ARG A 359 -16.36 7.03 -26.81
CA ARG A 359 -14.94 6.70 -26.99
C ARG A 359 -14.02 7.53 -26.12
N SER A 360 -14.30 8.81 -25.96
CA SER A 360 -13.42 9.74 -25.25
C SER A 360 -13.65 9.79 -23.74
N GLY A 361 -14.81 9.34 -23.29
CA GLY A 361 -15.27 9.60 -21.93
C GLY A 361 -15.69 11.07 -21.73
N PHE A 362 -16.51 11.32 -20.72
CA PHE A 362 -16.97 12.66 -20.36
C PHE A 362 -17.30 12.73 -18.87
N ASN A 363 -16.70 13.68 -18.17
CA ASN A 363 -17.01 13.94 -16.77
C ASN A 363 -17.55 15.40 -16.64
N PRO A 364 -18.88 15.58 -16.55
CA PRO A 364 -19.49 16.89 -16.44
C PRO A 364 -19.01 17.71 -15.24
N ALA A 365 -18.79 17.05 -14.10
CA ALA A 365 -18.34 17.71 -12.88
C ALA A 365 -16.97 18.37 -13.05
N SER A 366 -16.04 17.73 -13.76
CA SER A 366 -14.72 18.30 -14.01
C SER A 366 -14.75 19.54 -14.90
N VAL A 367 -15.78 19.68 -15.75
CA VAL A 367 -15.94 20.84 -16.62
C VAL A 367 -16.28 22.11 -15.82
N ILE A 368 -17.13 21.96 -14.79
CA ILE A 368 -17.59 23.10 -13.98
C ILE A 368 -16.68 23.38 -12.77
N GLU A 369 -15.91 22.39 -12.31
CA GLU A 369 -15.17 22.44 -11.03
C GLU A 369 -14.26 23.66 -10.91
N GLY A 370 -13.47 23.95 -11.94
CA GLY A 370 -12.48 25.03 -11.91
C GLY A 370 -13.10 26.42 -11.73
N GLU A 371 -14.11 26.75 -12.53
CA GLU A 371 -14.77 28.05 -12.50
C GLU A 371 -15.68 28.18 -11.27
N LEU A 372 -16.40 27.11 -10.92
CA LEU A 372 -17.26 27.14 -9.73
C LEU A 372 -16.41 27.37 -8.47
N ARG A 373 -15.25 26.71 -8.34
CA ARG A 373 -14.32 26.93 -7.21
C ARG A 373 -13.78 28.36 -7.16
N ARG A 374 -13.41 28.95 -8.31
CA ARG A 374 -12.96 30.36 -8.37
C ARG A 374 -14.06 31.32 -7.90
N ARG A 375 -15.31 31.07 -8.32
CA ARG A 375 -16.44 31.85 -7.89
C ARG A 375 -16.67 31.75 -6.38
N LEU A 376 -16.58 30.53 -5.82
CA LEU A 376 -16.77 30.29 -4.40
C LEU A 376 -15.67 30.95 -3.55
N GLU A 377 -14.43 31.01 -4.03
CA GLU A 377 -13.31 31.65 -3.32
C GLU A 377 -13.54 33.15 -3.08
N ASN A 378 -14.40 33.79 -3.88
CA ASN A 378 -14.78 35.20 -3.78
C ASN A 378 -15.95 35.45 -2.82
N LEU A 379 -16.62 34.41 -2.32
CA LEU A 379 -17.71 34.56 -1.37
C LEU A 379 -17.23 35.06 0.00
N PRO A 380 -17.96 35.98 0.68
CA PRO A 380 -17.52 36.59 1.94
C PRO A 380 -17.03 35.61 3.00
N PRO A 381 -17.71 34.47 3.31
CA PRO A 381 -17.27 33.54 4.34
C PRO A 381 -15.99 32.80 3.99
N LEU A 382 -15.60 32.76 2.69
CA LEU A 382 -14.42 32.04 2.22
C LEU A 382 -13.27 32.97 1.81
N ARG A 383 -13.53 34.30 1.69
CA ARG A 383 -12.49 35.27 1.32
C ARG A 383 -11.30 35.21 2.26
N GLY A 384 -10.12 34.98 1.71
CA GLY A 384 -8.85 35.06 2.37
C GLY A 384 -8.01 33.79 2.20
N ARG A 385 -6.69 34.01 2.23
CA ARG A 385 -5.68 32.98 1.98
C ARG A 385 -5.82 31.86 3.00
N LYS A 386 -5.95 30.63 2.56
CA LYS A 386 -5.81 29.42 3.39
C LYS A 386 -4.50 29.52 4.16
N ALA A 387 -4.55 29.42 5.48
CA ALA A 387 -3.33 29.47 6.28
C ALA A 387 -2.40 28.31 5.84
N PRO A 388 -1.11 28.59 5.53
CA PRO A 388 -0.17 27.53 5.21
C PRO A 388 -0.12 26.59 6.41
N GLY A 389 -0.36 25.30 6.16
CA GLY A 389 -0.38 24.32 7.23
C GLY A 389 1.02 24.17 7.83
N PRO A 390 1.27 24.52 9.10
CA PRO A 390 2.60 24.40 9.74
C PRO A 390 3.07 22.93 9.87
N GLY A 391 2.20 21.98 9.57
CA GLY A 391 2.47 20.55 9.71
C GLY A 391 3.38 19.95 8.64
N LEU A 392 3.45 20.53 7.43
CA LEU A 392 4.28 19.96 6.36
C LEU A 392 5.76 20.01 6.71
N ARG A 393 6.25 21.15 7.19
CA ARG A 393 7.66 21.31 7.61
C ARG A 393 8.04 20.33 8.73
N ARG A 394 7.16 20.15 9.72
CA ARG A 394 7.37 19.20 10.80
C ARG A 394 7.38 17.75 10.30
N SER A 395 6.43 17.36 9.47
CA SER A 395 6.39 15.99 8.92
C SER A 395 7.62 15.71 8.05
N LEU A 396 8.09 16.70 7.28
CA LEU A 396 9.31 16.59 6.50
C LEU A 396 10.54 16.46 7.40
N PHE A 397 10.64 17.27 8.47
CA PHE A 397 11.73 17.18 9.45
C PHE A 397 11.77 15.79 10.10
N LEU A 398 10.65 15.26 10.57
CA LEU A 398 10.55 13.93 11.16
C LEU A 398 10.95 12.83 10.18
N LEU A 399 10.57 12.96 8.90
CA LEU A 399 10.97 12.03 7.85
C LEU A 399 12.49 12.06 7.65
N LEU A 400 13.07 13.23 7.51
CA LEU A 400 14.52 13.39 7.35
C LEU A 400 15.29 12.87 8.56
N ALA A 401 14.79 13.12 9.79
CA ALA A 401 15.38 12.57 11.01
C ALA A 401 15.31 11.03 11.03
N THR A 402 14.18 10.45 10.60
CA THR A 402 14.03 8.99 10.48
C THR A 402 15.05 8.42 9.50
N LEU A 403 15.18 9.03 8.30
CA LEU A 403 16.14 8.60 7.29
C LEU A 403 17.59 8.74 7.77
N ALA A 404 17.91 9.82 8.47
CA ALA A 404 19.25 10.01 9.06
C ALA A 404 19.57 8.91 10.10
N LEU A 405 18.62 8.55 10.93
CA LEU A 405 18.79 7.45 11.91
C LEU A 405 18.95 6.09 11.24
N VAL A 406 18.24 5.84 10.14
CA VAL A 406 18.45 4.63 9.32
C VAL A 406 19.86 4.63 8.73
N GLY A 407 20.31 5.76 8.20
CA GLY A 407 21.68 5.90 7.66
C GLY A 407 22.76 5.67 8.74
N LEU A 408 22.62 6.26 9.93
CA LEU A 408 23.53 6.02 11.06
C LEU A 408 23.49 4.55 11.53
N GLY A 409 22.30 3.94 11.53
CA GLY A 409 22.15 2.51 11.81
C GLY A 409 22.88 1.65 10.78
N ALA A 410 22.78 2.02 9.50
CA ALA A 410 23.46 1.32 8.42
C ALA A 410 24.99 1.42 8.49
N ILE A 411 25.54 2.53 8.97
CA ILE A 411 27.01 2.66 9.18
C ILE A 411 27.49 1.71 10.29
N THR A 412 26.68 1.50 11.33
CA THR A 412 27.06 0.71 12.51
C THR A 412 26.70 -0.77 12.38
N GLN A 413 25.58 -1.09 11.75
CA GLN A 413 25.01 -2.43 11.59
C GLN A 413 24.23 -2.50 10.27
N TRP A 414 24.96 -2.45 9.17
CA TRP A 414 24.44 -2.29 7.81
C TRP A 414 23.21 -3.16 7.49
N GLU A 415 23.33 -4.47 7.63
CA GLU A 415 22.26 -5.38 7.20
C GLU A 415 21.02 -5.31 8.10
N GLN A 416 21.22 -5.35 9.42
CA GLN A 416 20.10 -5.34 10.38
C GLN A 416 19.29 -4.06 10.34
N ALA A 417 19.98 -2.91 10.20
CA ALA A 417 19.31 -1.62 10.15
C ALA A 417 18.52 -1.44 8.84
N LEU A 418 19.08 -1.84 7.70
CA LEU A 418 18.42 -1.72 6.40
C LEU A 418 17.27 -2.70 6.25
N VAL A 419 17.43 -3.97 6.62
CA VAL A 419 16.34 -4.95 6.54
C VAL A 419 15.20 -4.56 7.47
N ALA A 420 15.48 -4.19 8.72
CA ALA A 420 14.45 -3.73 9.64
C ALA A 420 13.73 -2.48 9.12
N ALA A 421 14.46 -1.51 8.56
CA ALA A 421 13.89 -0.30 7.97
C ALA A 421 13.06 -0.62 6.71
N ALA A 422 13.53 -1.50 5.84
CA ALA A 422 12.81 -1.89 4.62
C ALA A 422 11.50 -2.63 4.95
N VAL A 423 11.53 -3.60 5.86
CA VAL A 423 10.33 -4.32 6.32
C VAL A 423 9.35 -3.36 6.98
N ALA A 424 9.83 -2.49 7.87
CA ALA A 424 8.99 -1.50 8.53
C ALA A 424 8.37 -0.52 7.52
N ALA A 425 9.15 0.00 6.58
CA ALA A 425 8.67 0.91 5.55
C ALA A 425 7.62 0.25 4.65
N PHE A 426 7.85 -0.97 4.19
CA PHE A 426 6.91 -1.73 3.38
C PHE A 426 5.57 -1.92 4.11
N CYS A 427 5.60 -2.50 5.30
CA CYS A 427 4.38 -2.75 6.07
C CYS A 427 3.65 -1.45 6.46
N CYS A 428 4.40 -0.41 6.86
CA CYS A 428 3.83 0.88 7.21
C CYS A 428 3.18 1.59 6.02
N THR A 429 3.67 1.40 4.79
CA THR A 429 3.05 1.97 3.58
C THR A 429 1.64 1.44 3.38
N TRP A 430 1.43 0.12 3.53
CA TRP A 430 0.12 -0.50 3.43
C TRP A 430 -0.87 0.00 4.49
N LEU A 431 -0.40 0.32 5.70
CA LEU A 431 -1.21 0.91 6.76
C LEU A 431 -1.48 2.40 6.52
N TYR A 432 -0.50 3.12 5.97
CA TYR A 432 -0.55 4.56 5.80
C TYR A 432 -1.55 5.00 4.73
N VAL A 433 -1.62 4.30 3.58
CA VAL A 433 -2.49 4.70 2.46
C VAL A 433 -3.98 4.75 2.85
N PRO A 434 -4.58 3.71 3.46
CA PRO A 434 -5.95 3.79 3.96
C PRO A 434 -6.16 4.90 4.99
N GLY A 435 -5.18 5.07 5.91
CA GLY A 435 -5.20 6.15 6.90
C GLY A 435 -5.20 7.53 6.27
N LEU A 436 -4.45 7.73 5.20
CA LEU A 436 -4.40 8.99 4.46
C LEU A 436 -5.75 9.30 3.79
N ILE A 437 -6.35 8.31 3.13
CA ILE A 437 -7.68 8.45 2.51
C ILE A 437 -8.72 8.81 3.58
N ALA A 438 -8.71 8.11 4.71
CA ALA A 438 -9.61 8.39 5.83
C ALA A 438 -9.36 9.78 6.44
N ALA A 439 -8.10 10.23 6.55
CA ALA A 439 -7.76 11.58 7.03
C ALA A 439 -8.29 12.68 6.11
N PHE A 440 -8.18 12.51 4.78
CA PHE A 440 -8.77 13.44 3.82
C PHE A 440 -10.30 13.44 3.90
N ALA A 441 -10.92 12.27 4.01
CA ALA A 441 -12.37 12.16 4.18
C ALA A 441 -12.82 12.83 5.50
N TRP A 442 -12.10 12.60 6.61
CA TRP A 442 -12.39 13.22 7.90
C TRP A 442 -12.28 14.75 7.86
N ARG A 443 -11.23 15.29 7.18
CA ARG A 443 -11.07 16.74 7.02
C ARG A 443 -12.28 17.41 6.38
N LYS A 444 -12.93 16.73 5.43
CA LYS A 444 -14.09 17.26 4.70
C LYS A 444 -15.42 17.15 5.47
N ARG A 445 -15.51 16.31 6.50
CA ARG A 445 -16.74 16.12 7.27
C ARG A 445 -17.12 17.39 8.04
N THR A 446 -18.40 17.69 8.07
CA THR A 446 -19.00 18.77 8.85
C THR A 446 -19.89 18.27 9.97
N GLU A 447 -20.30 17.01 9.90
CA GLU A 447 -21.27 16.37 10.78
C GLU A 447 -20.65 15.13 11.45
N ASN A 448 -21.18 14.75 12.62
CA ASN A 448 -20.75 13.58 13.39
C ASN A 448 -19.23 13.56 13.65
N LEU A 449 -18.69 14.72 14.02
CA LEU A 449 -17.29 14.87 14.40
C LEU A 449 -17.09 14.51 15.87
N ASP A 450 -17.49 13.30 16.23
CA ASP A 450 -17.12 12.76 17.55
C ASP A 450 -15.59 12.56 17.58
N PRO A 451 -14.91 13.01 18.65
CA PRO A 451 -13.50 12.69 18.88
C PRO A 451 -13.18 11.20 18.80
N ALA A 452 -14.15 10.33 19.11
CA ALA A 452 -14.02 8.88 18.98
C ALA A 452 -14.03 8.39 17.53
N SER A 453 -14.51 9.18 16.57
CA SER A 453 -14.59 8.78 15.15
C SER A 453 -13.28 8.92 14.36
N LEU A 454 -12.14 9.06 15.05
CA LEU A 454 -10.82 9.25 14.45
C LEU A 454 -10.20 7.94 13.94
N THR A 455 -11.01 7.15 13.23
CA THR A 455 -10.59 5.84 12.68
C THR A 455 -9.34 5.93 11.81
N PHE A 456 -9.04 7.10 11.23
CA PHE A 456 -7.82 7.31 10.46
C PHE A 456 -6.54 7.26 11.30
N LEU A 457 -6.64 7.26 12.63
CA LEU A 457 -5.50 7.12 13.53
C LEU A 457 -5.16 5.66 13.85
N VAL A 458 -6.08 4.72 13.62
CA VAL A 458 -5.86 3.28 13.86
C VAL A 458 -4.59 2.77 13.16
N PRO A 459 -4.33 3.10 11.88
CA PRO A 459 -3.09 2.70 11.21
C PRO A 459 -1.81 3.15 11.92
N GLY A 460 -1.83 4.33 12.55
CA GLY A 460 -0.68 4.84 13.30
C GLY A 460 -0.37 4.01 14.56
N LEU A 461 -1.40 3.56 15.28
CA LEU A 461 -1.23 2.69 16.44
C LEU A 461 -0.72 1.31 16.05
N PHE A 462 -1.24 0.75 14.95
CA PHE A 462 -0.72 -0.50 14.39
C PHE A 462 0.75 -0.37 13.97
N ALA A 463 1.15 0.76 13.39
CA ALA A 463 2.53 1.01 13.01
C ALA A 463 3.49 0.98 14.22
N VAL A 464 3.07 1.52 15.38
CA VAL A 464 3.87 1.43 16.63
C VAL A 464 4.05 -0.03 17.05
N ALA A 465 2.95 -0.79 17.11
CA ALA A 465 2.98 -2.19 17.52
C ALA A 465 3.88 -3.02 16.58
N LEU A 466 3.76 -2.81 15.28
CA LEU A 466 4.57 -3.47 14.27
C LEU A 466 6.06 -3.11 14.39
N CYS A 467 6.40 -1.83 14.53
CA CYS A 467 7.79 -1.40 14.71
C CYS A 467 8.39 -1.93 16.03
N ALA A 468 7.59 -2.01 17.09
CA ALA A 468 8.01 -2.61 18.36
C ALA A 468 8.27 -4.12 18.20
N LEU A 469 7.42 -4.83 17.46
CA LEU A 469 7.59 -6.25 17.14
C LEU A 469 8.86 -6.50 16.32
N ILE A 470 9.09 -5.70 15.27
CA ILE A 470 10.32 -5.76 14.47
C ILE A 470 11.55 -5.51 15.36
N ALA A 471 11.51 -4.50 16.22
CA ALA A 471 12.61 -4.22 17.15
C ALA A 471 12.83 -5.34 18.19
N PHE A 472 11.78 -6.08 18.54
CA PHE A 472 11.87 -7.24 19.43
C PHE A 472 12.55 -8.43 18.76
N PHE A 473 12.15 -8.78 17.55
CA PHE A 473 12.69 -9.95 16.85
C PHE A 473 14.07 -9.70 16.22
N MET A 474 14.22 -8.59 15.50
CA MET A 474 15.45 -8.29 14.77
C MET A 474 16.55 -7.70 15.64
N ARG A 475 16.21 -7.18 16.83
CA ARG A 475 17.15 -6.60 17.82
C ARG A 475 18.18 -5.63 17.21
N PRO A 476 17.77 -4.64 16.41
CA PRO A 476 18.70 -3.72 15.80
C PRO A 476 19.45 -2.89 16.86
N GLY A 477 20.60 -2.34 16.47
CA GLY A 477 21.35 -1.40 17.33
C GLY A 477 20.54 -0.15 17.66
N LEU A 478 21.11 0.70 18.52
CA LEU A 478 20.44 1.87 19.08
C LEU A 478 19.80 2.77 18.01
N PHE A 479 20.54 3.12 16.96
CA PHE A 479 20.02 3.98 15.88
C PHE A 479 18.88 3.31 15.10
N GLY A 480 18.94 1.99 14.89
CA GLY A 480 17.87 1.23 14.28
C GLY A 480 16.59 1.22 15.12
N VAL A 481 16.71 1.03 16.45
CA VAL A 481 15.56 1.12 17.37
C VAL A 481 14.98 2.54 17.40
N MET A 482 15.84 3.58 17.42
CA MET A 482 15.38 4.98 17.35
C MET A 482 14.64 5.27 16.05
N ALA A 483 15.14 4.78 14.92
CA ALA A 483 14.46 4.91 13.63
C ALA A 483 13.08 4.22 13.63
N LEU A 484 13.00 2.99 14.14
CA LEU A 484 11.75 2.23 14.28
C LEU A 484 10.75 2.90 15.24
N ALA A 485 11.21 3.57 16.30
CA ALA A 485 10.36 4.32 17.21
C ALA A 485 9.87 5.65 16.58
N LEU A 486 10.72 6.31 15.76
CA LEU A 486 10.39 7.60 15.15
C LEU A 486 9.48 7.44 13.89
N LEU A 487 9.58 6.33 13.16
CA LEU A 487 8.77 6.08 11.96
C LEU A 487 7.26 6.21 12.21
N PRO A 488 6.64 5.54 13.20
CA PRO A 488 5.22 5.69 13.46
C PRO A 488 4.85 7.11 13.89
N VAL A 489 5.70 7.84 14.60
CA VAL A 489 5.49 9.26 14.94
C VAL A 489 5.46 10.12 13.68
N THR A 490 6.32 9.82 12.71
CA THR A 490 6.36 10.49 11.41
C THR A 490 5.05 10.29 10.64
N LEU A 491 4.59 9.03 10.54
CA LEU A 491 3.33 8.68 9.88
C LEU A 491 2.14 9.33 10.57
N TRP A 492 2.09 9.27 11.90
CA TRP A 492 1.07 9.89 12.73
C TRP A 492 1.00 11.40 12.52
N SER A 493 2.16 12.08 12.56
CA SER A 493 2.26 13.51 12.28
C SER A 493 1.73 13.86 10.90
N SER A 494 2.02 13.02 9.88
CA SER A 494 1.54 13.21 8.52
C SER A 494 0.02 13.02 8.41
N LEU A 495 -0.54 11.97 9.02
CA LEU A 495 -1.99 11.72 9.05
C LEU A 495 -2.74 12.88 9.70
N LEU A 496 -2.30 13.34 10.89
CA LEU A 496 -2.88 14.49 11.57
C LEU A 496 -2.78 15.78 10.73
N ASN A 497 -1.65 15.99 10.03
CA ASN A 497 -1.50 17.14 9.16
C ASN A 497 -2.47 17.11 7.96
N ASN A 498 -2.73 15.94 7.39
CA ASN A 498 -3.68 15.77 6.28
C ASN A 498 -5.14 15.86 6.75
N ALA A 499 -5.44 15.42 7.97
CA ALA A 499 -6.75 15.56 8.58
C ALA A 499 -7.06 17.00 9.04
N ARG A 500 -6.01 17.79 9.31
CA ARG A 500 -6.15 19.13 9.89
C ARG A 500 -6.93 20.07 8.97
N SER A 501 -7.88 20.79 9.56
CA SER A 501 -8.65 21.86 8.88
C SER A 501 -7.74 23.03 8.55
N ARG A 502 -7.95 23.58 7.35
CA ARG A 502 -7.20 24.74 6.82
C ARG A 502 -8.11 25.94 6.60
N GLU A 503 -9.35 25.82 7.03
CA GLU A 503 -10.39 26.84 6.89
C GLU A 503 -10.36 27.79 8.09
N LYS A 504 -10.94 28.97 7.91
CA LYS A 504 -11.20 29.91 8.99
C LYS A 504 -12.40 29.44 9.84
N PRO A 505 -12.52 29.89 11.12
CA PRO A 505 -13.67 29.53 11.95
C PRO A 505 -15.01 29.88 11.32
N GLU A 506 -15.10 31.03 10.63
CA GLU A 506 -16.33 31.49 9.97
C GLU A 506 -16.75 30.55 8.82
N ALA A 507 -15.77 30.04 8.05
CA ALA A 507 -16.03 29.08 6.98
C ALA A 507 -16.48 27.72 7.54
N VAL A 508 -15.91 27.30 8.67
CA VAL A 508 -16.33 26.08 9.38
C VAL A 508 -17.76 26.24 9.90
N ALA A 509 -18.08 27.37 10.54
CA ALA A 509 -19.42 27.67 11.04
C ALA A 509 -20.45 27.70 9.90
N PHE A 510 -20.09 28.33 8.78
CA PHE A 510 -20.93 28.38 7.60
C PHE A 510 -21.25 27.00 7.03
N ARG A 511 -20.23 26.15 6.85
CA ARG A 511 -20.41 24.77 6.38
C ARG A 511 -21.30 23.94 7.32
N LYS A 512 -21.19 24.16 8.63
CA LYS A 512 -22.06 23.53 9.63
C LYS A 512 -23.51 23.95 9.48
N ARG A 513 -23.78 25.24 9.19
CA ARG A 513 -25.14 25.71 8.91
C ARG A 513 -25.72 25.05 7.65
N LEU A 514 -24.91 24.91 6.57
CA LEU A 514 -25.33 24.14 5.39
C LEU A 514 -25.61 22.67 5.71
N GLY A 515 -24.80 22.04 6.55
CA GLY A 515 -25.03 20.69 7.04
C GLY A 515 -26.31 20.58 7.87
N ALA A 516 -26.63 21.58 8.67
CA ALA A 516 -27.90 21.65 9.41
C ALA A 516 -29.11 21.83 8.47
N ALA A 517 -28.99 22.69 7.45
CA ALA A 517 -30.02 22.85 6.42
C ALA A 517 -30.26 21.49 5.70
N ARG A 518 -29.21 20.79 5.32
CA ARG A 518 -29.32 19.45 4.72
C ARG A 518 -30.10 18.49 5.64
N ARG A 519 -29.79 18.47 6.94
CA ARG A 519 -30.52 17.61 7.90
C ARG A 519 -31.99 18.00 8.07
N MET A 520 -32.32 19.30 8.00
CA MET A 520 -33.72 19.74 8.00
C MET A 520 -34.44 19.17 6.78
N LEU A 521 -33.92 19.35 5.59
CA LEU A 521 -34.49 18.81 4.35
C LEU A 521 -34.60 17.29 4.39
N GLN A 522 -33.58 16.60 4.91
CA GLN A 522 -33.58 15.13 5.05
C GLN A 522 -34.64 14.63 6.04
N ARG A 523 -34.88 15.35 7.14
CA ARG A 523 -35.93 15.04 8.11
C ARG A 523 -37.32 15.23 7.51
N GLU A 524 -37.53 16.28 6.71
CA GLU A 524 -38.79 16.50 6.00
C GLU A 524 -39.07 15.37 4.99
N LEU A 525 -38.04 14.88 4.28
CA LEU A 525 -38.17 13.71 3.39
C LEU A 525 -38.47 12.40 4.14
N ALA A 526 -38.26 12.33 5.44
CA ALA A 526 -38.66 11.18 6.27
C ALA A 526 -40.12 11.29 6.76
N SER A 527 -40.75 12.48 6.59
CA SER A 527 -42.16 12.71 6.96
C SER A 527 -43.09 12.23 5.86
N PRO A 528 -44.26 11.65 6.20
CA PRO A 528 -45.30 11.34 5.20
C PRO A 528 -45.89 12.57 4.54
N ALA A 529 -45.83 13.74 5.18
CA ALA A 529 -46.34 15.02 4.69
C ALA A 529 -45.24 16.10 4.76
N PRO A 530 -44.22 16.07 3.89
CA PRO A 530 -43.12 17.03 3.94
C PRO A 530 -43.58 18.41 3.50
N ARG A 531 -43.04 19.43 4.20
CA ARG A 531 -43.28 20.86 3.85
C ARG A 531 -42.34 21.33 2.72
N LEU A 532 -42.09 20.45 1.74
CA LEU A 532 -41.17 20.73 0.63
C LEU A 532 -41.94 21.32 -0.58
N ARG A 533 -41.23 22.15 -1.36
CA ARG A 533 -41.72 22.74 -2.60
C ARG A 533 -40.88 22.29 -3.78
N ASP A 534 -41.46 22.25 -4.99
CA ASP A 534 -40.75 21.86 -6.21
C ASP A 534 -39.55 22.78 -6.50
N GLU A 535 -39.61 24.07 -6.17
CA GLU A 535 -38.52 25.06 -6.31
C GLU A 535 -37.27 24.70 -5.47
N TRP A 536 -37.39 23.80 -4.48
CA TRP A 536 -36.26 23.36 -3.65
C TRP A 536 -35.60 22.06 -4.15
N LEU A 537 -36.13 21.46 -5.22
CA LEU A 537 -35.57 20.29 -5.84
C LEU A 537 -34.07 20.44 -6.17
N PRO A 538 -33.59 21.57 -6.73
CA PRO A 538 -32.16 21.72 -7.00
C PRO A 538 -31.28 21.59 -5.74
N TYR A 539 -31.76 22.09 -4.58
CA TYR A 539 -31.01 21.95 -3.31
C TYR A 539 -31.01 20.53 -2.77
N LEU A 540 -32.11 19.78 -2.93
CA LEU A 540 -32.16 18.36 -2.55
C LEU A 540 -31.15 17.54 -3.36
N LEU A 541 -31.04 17.83 -4.67
CA LEU A 541 -30.05 17.22 -5.54
C LEU A 541 -28.63 17.61 -5.15
N ALA A 542 -28.36 18.88 -4.91
CA ALA A 542 -27.06 19.39 -4.50
C ALA A 542 -26.54 18.76 -3.20
N PHE A 543 -27.44 18.46 -2.28
CA PHE A 543 -27.11 17.75 -1.04
C PHE A 543 -27.08 16.23 -1.16
N GLY A 544 -27.25 15.68 -2.35
CA GLY A 544 -27.23 14.24 -2.60
C GLY A 544 -28.37 13.48 -1.91
N LEU A 545 -29.55 14.11 -1.74
CA LEU A 545 -30.73 13.52 -1.10
C LEU A 545 -31.65 12.78 -2.10
N GLN A 546 -31.14 12.44 -3.27
CA GLN A 546 -31.93 11.73 -4.29
C GLN A 546 -32.48 10.40 -3.81
N SER A 547 -31.70 9.61 -3.08
CA SER A 547 -32.14 8.30 -2.56
C SER A 547 -33.27 8.42 -1.54
N GLU A 548 -33.27 9.48 -0.74
CA GLU A 548 -34.33 9.82 0.21
C GLU A 548 -35.60 10.26 -0.52
N MET A 549 -35.46 11.08 -1.55
CA MET A 549 -36.54 11.47 -2.43
C MET A 549 -37.18 10.26 -3.11
N ASP A 550 -36.38 9.39 -3.73
CA ASP A 550 -36.87 8.16 -4.39
C ASP A 550 -37.61 7.24 -3.41
N ARG A 551 -37.15 7.17 -2.16
CA ARG A 551 -37.77 6.40 -1.10
C ARG A 551 -39.12 7.00 -0.72
N TRP A 552 -39.18 8.31 -0.55
CA TRP A 552 -40.42 9.03 -0.25
C TRP A 552 -41.47 8.86 -1.36
N PHE A 553 -41.07 9.08 -2.64
CA PHE A 553 -41.98 8.92 -3.79
C PHE A 553 -42.50 7.48 -3.93
N ARG A 554 -41.68 6.47 -3.61
CA ARG A 554 -42.13 5.08 -3.61
C ARG A 554 -43.11 4.75 -2.48
N ALA A 555 -42.93 5.38 -1.34
CA ALA A 555 -43.77 5.13 -0.16
C ALA A 555 -45.10 5.92 -0.21
N PHE A 556 -45.08 7.15 -0.68
CA PHE A 556 -46.18 8.10 -0.56
C PHE A 556 -46.64 8.74 -1.89
N GLY A 557 -45.88 8.59 -2.97
CA GLY A 557 -46.07 9.31 -4.24
C GLY A 557 -47.15 8.75 -5.17
N GLY A 558 -48.07 7.88 -4.70
CA GLY A 558 -49.15 7.31 -5.53
C GLY A 558 -48.66 6.38 -6.65
N THR A 559 -49.52 5.46 -7.11
CA THR A 559 -49.20 4.49 -8.17
C THR A 559 -48.75 5.18 -9.46
N ARG A 560 -47.60 4.73 -9.99
CA ARG A 560 -47.17 5.00 -11.36
C ARG A 560 -48.29 4.68 -12.34
N SER A 561 -49.02 5.70 -12.82
CA SER A 561 -49.88 5.56 -13.99
C SER A 561 -48.97 5.27 -15.19
N GLY A 562 -49.17 4.13 -15.78
CA GLY A 562 -48.43 3.73 -16.97
C GLY A 562 -48.58 4.68 -18.12
N SER A 563 -47.51 4.77 -18.92
CA SER A 563 -47.40 5.34 -20.27
C SER A 563 -48.63 6.07 -20.80
N GLY A 564 -48.58 7.39 -20.70
CA GLY A 564 -49.45 8.30 -21.47
C GLY A 564 -48.59 9.43 -21.96
N SER A 565 -48.42 9.53 -23.29
CA SER A 565 -47.91 10.69 -23.98
C SER A 565 -48.79 11.90 -23.61
N ILE A 566 -48.24 12.88 -22.92
CA ILE A 566 -48.92 14.12 -22.65
C ILE A 566 -48.29 15.21 -23.55
N ALA A 567 -48.85 15.35 -24.75
CA ALA A 567 -48.84 16.58 -25.47
C ALA A 567 -49.91 17.48 -24.85
N GLY A 568 -49.51 18.61 -24.31
CA GLY A 568 -50.32 19.80 -24.02
C GLY A 568 -51.69 19.58 -23.38
N SER A 569 -51.74 19.66 -22.05
CA SER A 569 -52.96 20.20 -21.41
C SER A 569 -52.62 20.73 -20.01
N THR A 570 -52.82 22.02 -19.83
CA THR A 570 -53.04 22.68 -18.55
C THR A 570 -54.26 22.06 -17.88
N SER A 571 -54.09 21.05 -17.07
CA SER A 571 -55.11 20.54 -16.17
C SER A 571 -54.66 20.72 -14.73
N SER A 572 -55.33 21.68 -14.07
CA SER A 572 -55.36 21.85 -12.64
C SER A 572 -55.74 20.54 -11.97
N TRP A 573 -54.80 19.90 -11.29
CA TRP A 573 -55.03 18.73 -10.49
C TRP A 573 -55.51 19.12 -9.10
N SER A 574 -56.82 19.22 -8.93
CA SER A 574 -57.49 19.23 -7.65
C SER A 574 -57.84 17.76 -7.31
N GLY A 575 -56.90 17.08 -6.65
CA GLY A 575 -57.08 15.71 -6.15
C GLY A 575 -56.58 15.67 -4.71
N SER A 576 -57.54 15.78 -3.79
CA SER A 576 -57.34 15.58 -2.36
C SER A 576 -56.82 14.18 -2.07
N SER A 577 -55.70 14.09 -1.45
CA SER A 577 -55.41 13.17 -0.31
C SER A 577 -53.95 13.22 0.11
N GLY A 578 -53.68 13.85 1.24
CA GLY A 578 -52.82 13.34 2.28
C GLY A 578 -51.30 13.27 2.08
N GLY A 579 -50.70 14.11 1.26
CA GLY A 579 -49.24 14.22 1.22
C GLY A 579 -48.81 15.67 1.06
N GLY A 580 -48.11 16.23 2.03
CA GLY A 580 -47.80 17.66 2.13
C GLY A 580 -46.73 18.19 1.17
N TRP A 581 -46.38 17.48 0.11
CA TRP A 581 -45.57 18.04 -0.96
C TRP A 581 -46.46 18.84 -1.92
N THR A 582 -46.37 20.14 -1.86
CA THR A 582 -47.11 21.02 -2.75
C THR A 582 -46.43 21.04 -4.12
N GLY A 583 -46.84 20.11 -5.01
CA GLY A 583 -46.57 20.19 -6.43
C GLY A 583 -47.38 21.31 -7.05
N GLY A 584 -46.83 22.47 -7.09
CA GLY A 584 -47.48 23.63 -7.71
C GLY A 584 -47.10 23.73 -9.17
N GLY A 585 -47.54 22.82 -10.05
CA GLY A 585 -47.45 22.99 -11.51
C GLY A 585 -46.15 23.57 -12.07
N GLY A 586 -45.04 23.36 -11.37
CA GLY A 586 -43.73 23.91 -11.72
C GLY A 586 -43.08 23.19 -12.90
N SER A 587 -41.91 23.68 -13.30
CA SER A 587 -41.12 23.27 -14.47
C SER A 587 -40.77 21.77 -14.55
N PHE A 588 -41.07 20.97 -13.50
CA PHE A 588 -40.78 19.55 -13.39
C PHE A 588 -42.03 18.63 -13.51
N GLY A 589 -43.20 19.19 -13.75
CA GLY A 589 -44.43 18.45 -14.08
C GLY A 589 -45.11 17.72 -12.92
N GLY A 590 -44.81 18.04 -11.64
CA GLY A 590 -45.43 17.49 -10.43
C GLY A 590 -44.66 16.32 -9.78
N ALA A 591 -45.04 15.93 -8.56
CA ALA A 591 -44.25 15.09 -7.67
C ALA A 591 -43.77 13.72 -8.26
N GLY A 592 -44.58 13.06 -9.07
CA GLY A 592 -44.19 11.77 -9.70
C GLY A 592 -43.19 11.90 -10.85
N SER A 593 -43.24 12.97 -11.60
CA SER A 593 -42.30 13.31 -12.68
C SER A 593 -40.99 13.87 -12.14
N THR A 594 -41.02 14.52 -10.98
CA THR A 594 -39.83 15.05 -10.29
C THR A 594 -38.84 13.93 -9.94
N ALA A 595 -39.31 12.74 -9.49
CA ALA A 595 -38.42 11.60 -9.18
C ALA A 595 -37.74 11.05 -10.43
N SER A 596 -38.49 10.83 -11.51
CA SER A 596 -37.92 10.34 -12.78
C SER A 596 -36.96 11.36 -13.38
N TRP A 597 -37.28 12.65 -13.29
CA TRP A 597 -36.41 13.73 -13.71
C TRP A 597 -35.11 13.76 -12.92
N ALA A 598 -35.17 13.66 -11.59
CA ALA A 598 -34.00 13.64 -10.71
C ALA A 598 -33.06 12.46 -11.03
N ALA A 599 -33.65 11.28 -11.30
CA ALA A 599 -32.89 10.11 -11.68
C ALA A 599 -32.21 10.28 -13.06
N ALA A 600 -32.94 10.79 -14.05
CA ALA A 600 -32.43 11.03 -15.39
C ALA A 600 -31.36 12.13 -15.44
N ALA A 601 -31.57 13.24 -14.68
CA ALA A 601 -30.59 14.31 -14.53
C ALA A 601 -29.29 13.85 -13.85
N THR A 602 -29.40 13.04 -12.81
CA THR A 602 -28.22 12.44 -12.16
C THR A 602 -27.50 11.47 -13.10
N GLY A 603 -28.23 10.73 -13.94
CA GLY A 603 -27.66 9.88 -14.97
C GLY A 603 -26.87 10.68 -16.02
N MET A 604 -27.36 11.85 -16.45
CA MET A 604 -26.64 12.77 -17.32
C MET A 604 -25.42 13.38 -16.62
N ALA A 605 -25.57 13.78 -15.36
CA ALA A 605 -24.53 14.38 -14.54
C ALA A 605 -23.39 13.41 -14.18
N ALA A 606 -23.66 12.11 -14.11
CA ALA A 606 -22.64 11.08 -13.90
C ALA A 606 -21.66 10.96 -15.07
N GLY A 607 -22.06 11.42 -16.27
CA GLY A 607 -21.23 11.42 -17.45
C GLY A 607 -21.05 10.04 -18.11
N VAL A 608 -19.99 9.89 -18.88
CA VAL A 608 -19.69 8.71 -19.70
C VAL A 608 -18.30 8.20 -19.39
N ALA A 609 -18.20 6.95 -18.96
CA ALA A 609 -16.89 6.28 -18.82
C ALA A 609 -16.28 6.00 -20.20
N SER A 610 -14.98 6.23 -20.36
CA SER A 610 -14.26 5.82 -21.57
C SER A 610 -14.22 4.30 -21.63
N SER A 611 -14.48 3.74 -22.81
CA SER A 611 -14.26 2.32 -23.08
C SER A 611 -12.74 2.06 -23.22
N SER A 612 -12.01 2.05 -22.10
CA SER A 612 -10.67 1.52 -22.09
C SER A 612 -10.74 0.01 -22.12
N SER A 613 -10.16 -0.60 -23.16
CA SER A 613 -9.88 -2.03 -23.20
C SER A 613 -8.94 -2.37 -22.03
N SER A 614 -9.48 -2.97 -20.97
CA SER A 614 -8.71 -3.54 -19.90
C SER A 614 -8.01 -4.79 -20.40
N GLY A 615 -6.74 -4.65 -20.80
CA GLY A 615 -5.83 -5.75 -20.96
C GLY A 615 -5.49 -6.30 -19.58
N GLY A 616 -6.06 -7.47 -19.26
CA GLY A 616 -5.75 -8.20 -18.05
C GLY A 616 -4.34 -8.78 -18.12
N GLY A 617 -3.39 -8.25 -17.36
CA GLY A 617 -2.10 -8.85 -17.08
C GLY A 617 -2.18 -9.73 -15.84
N GLY A 618 -2.30 -11.05 -16.02
CA GLY A 618 -2.18 -12.02 -14.95
C GLY A 618 -0.72 -12.17 -14.52
N GLY A 619 -0.35 -11.70 -13.32
CA GLY A 619 0.91 -11.96 -12.68
C GLY A 619 0.83 -13.23 -11.85
N GLY A 620 1.47 -14.31 -12.30
CA GLY A 620 1.63 -15.55 -11.55
C GLY A 620 2.66 -15.39 -10.44
N GLY A 621 2.27 -15.71 -9.19
CA GLY A 621 3.14 -15.79 -8.05
C GLY A 621 4.00 -17.06 -8.10
N GLY A 622 5.32 -16.90 -8.05
CA GLY A 622 6.28 -17.96 -7.87
C GLY A 622 6.70 -18.07 -6.41
N SER A 623 6.49 -19.23 -5.81
CA SER A 623 6.96 -19.59 -4.49
C SER A 623 8.44 -19.90 -4.50
N SER A 624 9.20 -19.34 -3.55
CA SER A 624 10.60 -19.61 -3.31
C SER A 624 10.79 -20.91 -2.53
N GLY A 625 11.57 -21.83 -3.04
CA GLY A 625 12.02 -23.06 -2.38
C GLY A 625 13.48 -23.00 -1.99
N GLY A 626 13.81 -23.65 -0.87
CA GLY A 626 15.08 -23.65 -0.16
C GLY A 626 16.27 -24.20 -0.93
N GLY A 627 17.46 -23.73 -0.57
CA GLY A 627 18.72 -24.08 -1.16
C GLY A 627 19.45 -25.20 -0.42
N GLY A 628 20.16 -26.06 -1.14
CA GLY A 628 21.05 -27.07 -0.66
C GLY A 628 22.45 -26.93 -1.24
N GLY A 629 23.47 -27.35 -0.50
CA GLY A 629 24.85 -27.43 -0.97
C GLY A 629 25.13 -28.76 -1.64
N GLY A 630 25.81 -28.76 -2.73
CA GLY A 630 26.21 -29.95 -3.48
C GLY A 630 27.30 -29.61 -4.47
N GLY A 631 27.90 -30.64 -5.11
CA GLY A 631 28.72 -30.41 -6.28
C GLY A 631 27.88 -29.92 -7.45
N TRP A 632 28.46 -29.17 -8.31
CA TRP A 632 27.81 -28.64 -9.52
C TRP A 632 28.42 -29.19 -10.82
#